data_997916eb6040c3e1e6083eb2af7d0c9c
#
_entry.id   997916eb6040c3e1e6083eb2af7d0c9c
#
_cell.length_a   1.000
_cell.length_b   1.000
_cell.length_c   1.000
_cell.angle_alpha   90.00
_cell.angle_beta   90.00
_cell.angle_gamma   90.00
#
_symmetry.space_group_name_H-M   'P 1'
#
loop_
_entity.id
_entity.type
_entity.pdbx_description
1 polymer ?
#
loop_
_entity_poly.entity_id
_entity_poly.type
_entity_poly.pdbx_seq_one_letter_code
_entity_poly.pdbx_strand_id
1 'polypeptide(L)'
;VMRTVIIETIAANLGSMATPIGNPQNLYLFTASTLSLADFARATWPYALISLLLIILFNPRGTAPIELRLNIPQPLASRWPALIVYLIMLGLSLLVVFRVLPFLPVLAITILGVLFVDRRLFLHVDYFLLLTFLCFFIFIGNMERIPSLQAMLRNLVSGRELIAGVLCS
;
A
#
# COMPACT_ATOMS: atom_id res chain seq x y z
N VAL A 1 22.47 -13.58 -2.68
CA VAL A 1 21.13 -13.72 -2.10
C VAL A 1 20.81 -12.59 -1.12
N MET A 2 21.58 -12.39 -0.04
CA MET A 2 21.27 -11.39 1.00
C MET A 2 21.18 -9.95 0.46
N ARG A 3 22.12 -9.53 -0.39
CA ARG A 3 22.14 -8.19 -0.99
C ARG A 3 20.93 -7.94 -1.91
N THR A 4 20.50 -8.94 -2.66
CA THR A 4 19.33 -8.86 -3.54
C THR A 4 18.06 -8.68 -2.72
N VAL A 5 17.89 -9.44 -1.64
CA VAL A 5 16.74 -9.33 -0.74
C VAL A 5 16.67 -7.95 -0.08
N ILE A 6 17.82 -7.40 0.34
CA ILE A 6 17.88 -6.04 0.92
C ILE A 6 17.43 -5.00 -0.11
N ILE A 7 17.98 -5.04 -1.32
CA ILE A 7 17.62 -4.08 -2.39
C ILE A 7 16.14 -4.21 -2.77
N GLU A 8 15.63 -5.43 -2.86
CA GLU A 8 14.24 -5.71 -3.16
C GLU A 8 13.30 -5.17 -2.07
N THR A 9 13.66 -5.38 -0.80
CA THR A 9 12.91 -4.83 0.34
C THR A 9 12.89 -3.31 0.34
N ILE A 10 14.04 -2.68 0.09
CA ILE A 10 14.14 -1.22 -0.04
C ILE A 10 13.31 -0.74 -1.22
N ALA A 11 13.40 -1.38 -2.37
CA ALA A 11 12.66 -1.01 -3.57
C ALA A 11 11.13 -1.13 -3.36
N ALA A 12 10.69 -2.18 -2.68
CA ALA A 12 9.28 -2.37 -2.34
C ALA A 12 8.76 -1.26 -1.41
N ASN A 13 9.51 -0.92 -0.35
CA ASN A 13 9.12 0.13 0.59
C ASN A 13 9.12 1.53 -0.06
N LEU A 14 10.17 1.88 -0.80
CA LEU A 14 10.27 3.18 -1.46
C LEU A 14 9.28 3.31 -2.63
N GLY A 15 9.02 2.23 -3.37
CA GLY A 15 8.03 2.20 -4.44
C GLY A 15 6.60 2.33 -3.92
N SER A 16 6.32 1.76 -2.75
CA SER A 16 4.99 1.80 -2.13
C SER A 16 4.56 3.22 -1.75
N MET A 17 5.51 4.14 -1.49
CA MET A 17 5.19 5.53 -1.15
C MET A 17 4.59 6.33 -2.32
N ALA A 18 4.73 5.85 -3.56
CA ALA A 18 4.26 6.55 -4.74
C ALA A 18 2.73 6.60 -4.88
N THR A 19 2.01 5.75 -4.16
CA THR A 19 0.55 5.67 -4.25
C THR A 19 -0.11 5.67 -2.87
N PRO A 20 -1.36 6.19 -2.75
CA PRO A 20 -2.10 6.15 -1.49
C PRO A 20 -2.36 4.74 -0.96
N ILE A 21 -2.42 3.74 -1.84
CA ILE A 21 -2.69 2.33 -1.49
C ILE A 21 -1.42 1.49 -1.35
N GLY A 22 -0.25 2.09 -1.58
CA GLY A 22 1.01 1.35 -1.59
C GLY A 22 1.40 0.79 -0.22
N ASN A 23 1.04 1.50 0.85
CA ASN A 23 1.23 1.04 2.23
C ASN A 23 0.11 1.57 3.16
N PRO A 24 -0.09 0.95 4.34
CA PRO A 24 -1.14 1.36 5.27
C PRO A 24 -0.99 2.81 5.77
N GLN A 25 0.24 3.30 5.93
CA GLN A 25 0.53 4.65 6.38
C GLN A 25 0.03 5.68 5.36
N ASN A 26 0.33 5.48 4.09
CA ASN A 26 -0.13 6.34 3.01
C ASN A 26 -1.66 6.32 2.89
N LEU A 27 -2.26 5.13 3.01
CA LEU A 27 -3.72 4.99 2.99
C LEU A 27 -4.35 5.78 4.13
N TYR A 28 -3.80 5.67 5.34
CA TYR A 28 -4.28 6.43 6.49
C TYR A 28 -4.13 7.94 6.25
N LEU A 29 -2.95 8.41 5.88
CA LEU A 29 -2.69 9.83 5.61
C LEU A 29 -3.63 10.38 4.54
N PHE A 30 -3.83 9.65 3.46
CA PHE A 30 -4.70 10.05 2.37
C PHE A 30 -6.18 10.09 2.80
N THR A 31 -6.64 9.10 3.58
CA THR A 31 -8.04 9.04 4.04
C THR A 31 -8.33 10.02 5.16
N ALA A 32 -7.40 10.25 6.08
CA ALA A 32 -7.53 11.19 7.19
C ALA A 32 -7.36 12.67 6.77
N SER A 33 -6.61 12.92 5.67
CA SER A 33 -6.40 14.27 5.14
C SER A 33 -7.46 14.67 4.12
N THR A 34 -7.52 15.96 3.81
CA THR A 34 -8.32 16.52 2.71
C THR A 34 -7.56 16.61 1.39
N LEU A 35 -6.39 15.98 1.31
CA LEU A 35 -5.53 16.03 0.12
C LEU A 35 -6.22 15.42 -1.09
N SER A 36 -6.07 16.06 -2.24
CA SER A 36 -6.42 15.45 -3.51
C SER A 36 -5.36 14.42 -3.93
N LEU A 37 -5.72 13.52 -4.84
CA LEU A 37 -4.76 12.56 -5.41
C LEU A 37 -3.58 13.28 -6.08
N ALA A 38 -3.83 14.42 -6.73
CA ALA A 38 -2.79 15.21 -7.38
C ALA A 38 -1.83 15.84 -6.36
N ASP A 39 -2.34 16.34 -5.24
CA ASP A 39 -1.49 16.94 -4.19
C ASP A 39 -0.67 15.85 -3.49
N PHE A 40 -1.26 14.68 -3.23
CA PHE A 40 -0.54 13.53 -2.73
C PHE A 40 0.60 13.13 -3.69
N ALA A 41 0.32 13.00 -4.98
CA ALA A 41 1.31 12.66 -6.00
C ALA A 41 2.43 13.71 -6.07
N ARG A 42 2.09 15.00 -6.06
CA ARG A 42 3.09 16.09 -6.05
C ARG A 42 4.02 16.02 -4.84
N ALA A 43 3.48 15.63 -3.69
CA ALA A 43 4.26 15.50 -2.45
C ALA A 43 5.17 14.26 -2.46
N THR A 44 4.73 13.12 -2.99
CA THR A 44 5.43 11.83 -2.86
C THR A 44 6.29 11.45 -4.07
N TRP A 45 5.86 11.79 -5.29
CA TRP A 45 6.56 11.39 -6.52
C TRP A 45 7.99 11.89 -6.64
N PRO A 46 8.36 13.13 -6.25
CA PRO A 46 9.76 13.54 -6.32
C PRO A 46 10.68 12.61 -5.52
N TYR A 47 10.26 12.20 -4.32
CA TYR A 47 11.02 11.28 -3.47
C TYR A 47 11.04 9.86 -4.04
N ALA A 48 9.92 9.38 -4.54
CA ALA A 48 9.82 8.06 -5.19
C ALA A 48 10.73 7.97 -6.43
N LEU A 49 10.77 9.01 -7.26
CA LEU A 49 11.63 9.08 -8.45
C LEU A 49 13.11 9.15 -8.08
N ILE A 50 13.49 9.96 -7.09
CA ILE A 50 14.86 10.02 -6.58
C ILE A 50 15.27 8.66 -6.03
N SER A 51 14.41 8.02 -5.25
CA SER A 51 14.66 6.70 -4.69
C SER A 51 14.84 5.63 -5.77
N LEU A 52 13.99 5.67 -6.79
CA LEU A 52 14.11 4.77 -7.95
C LEU A 52 15.45 4.98 -8.67
N LEU A 53 15.84 6.23 -8.90
CA LEU A 53 17.12 6.57 -9.52
C LEU A 53 18.28 6.04 -8.69
N LEU A 54 18.26 6.23 -7.37
CA LEU A 54 19.30 5.73 -6.47
C LEU A 54 19.37 4.20 -6.49
N ILE A 55 18.23 3.51 -6.46
CA ILE A 55 18.19 2.03 -6.56
C ILE A 55 18.82 1.57 -7.87
N ILE A 56 18.50 2.21 -8.99
CA ILE A 56 19.07 1.86 -10.31
C ILE A 56 20.59 2.11 -10.34
N LEU A 57 21.06 3.22 -9.76
CA LEU A 57 22.48 3.58 -9.73
C LEU A 57 23.29 2.65 -8.81
N PHE A 58 22.75 2.31 -7.66
CA PHE A 58 23.41 1.47 -6.65
C PHE A 58 23.17 -0.02 -6.84
N ASN A 59 22.28 -0.41 -7.77
CA ASN A 59 22.08 -1.81 -8.08
C ASN A 59 23.29 -2.34 -8.89
N PRO A 60 24.04 -3.29 -8.34
CA PRO A 60 25.21 -3.84 -9.03
C PRO A 60 24.76 -4.59 -10.28
N ARG A 61 25.16 -4.06 -11.43
CA ARG A 61 25.01 -4.75 -12.72
C ARG A 61 25.93 -5.96 -12.72
N GLY A 62 25.38 -7.17 -12.73
CA GLY A 62 26.18 -8.40 -12.86
C GLY A 62 25.95 -9.47 -11.79
N THR A 63 24.76 -9.59 -11.25
CA THR A 63 24.37 -10.82 -10.57
C THR A 63 24.24 -11.93 -11.62
N ALA A 64 24.94 -13.05 -11.40
CA ALA A 64 24.83 -14.23 -12.25
C ALA A 64 23.35 -14.61 -12.41
N PRO A 65 22.89 -14.95 -13.61
CA PRO A 65 21.51 -15.36 -13.83
C PRO A 65 21.23 -16.59 -12.96
N ILE A 66 20.28 -16.44 -12.04
CA ILE A 66 19.75 -17.57 -11.26
C ILE A 66 18.72 -18.23 -12.16
N GLU A 67 18.98 -19.44 -12.61
CA GLU A 67 17.96 -20.26 -13.27
C GLU A 67 16.89 -20.65 -12.26
N LEU A 68 15.85 -19.81 -12.18
CA LEU A 68 14.64 -20.17 -11.45
C LEU A 68 13.83 -21.15 -12.28
N ARG A 69 13.93 -22.43 -11.97
CA ARG A 69 12.99 -23.43 -12.49
C ARG A 69 11.65 -23.25 -11.76
N LEU A 70 10.86 -22.32 -12.26
CA LEU A 70 9.48 -22.13 -11.81
C LEU A 70 8.67 -23.32 -12.32
N ASN A 71 8.33 -24.22 -11.44
CA ASN A 71 7.30 -25.23 -11.72
C ASN A 71 5.95 -24.50 -11.63
N ILE A 72 5.56 -23.83 -12.73
CA ILE A 72 4.32 -23.08 -12.80
C ILE A 72 3.21 -24.12 -12.95
N PRO A 73 2.35 -24.33 -11.94
CA PRO A 73 1.16 -25.15 -12.12
C PRO A 73 0.31 -24.52 -13.22
N GLN A 74 -0.25 -25.36 -14.05
CA GLN A 74 -1.02 -25.10 -15.28
C GLN A 74 -1.82 -23.78 -15.30
N PRO A 75 -1.89 -23.08 -16.45
CA PRO A 75 -2.30 -21.68 -16.52
C PRO A 75 -3.75 -21.45 -16.07
N LEU A 76 -3.96 -20.33 -15.43
CA LEU A 76 -5.26 -19.70 -15.11
C LEU A 76 -6.18 -19.49 -16.35
N ALA A 77 -5.79 -19.95 -17.53
CA ALA A 77 -6.50 -19.72 -18.79
C ALA A 77 -7.97 -20.19 -18.80
N SER A 78 -8.37 -21.07 -17.88
CA SER A 78 -9.76 -21.55 -17.80
C SER A 78 -10.72 -20.65 -17.01
N ARG A 79 -10.24 -19.55 -16.38
CA ARG A 79 -11.06 -18.71 -15.48
C ARG A 79 -11.13 -17.24 -15.90
N TRP A 80 -11.07 -16.95 -17.19
CA TRP A 80 -11.20 -15.58 -17.70
C TRP A 80 -12.42 -14.82 -17.15
N PRO A 81 -13.64 -15.43 -16.99
CA PRO A 81 -14.77 -14.71 -16.42
C PRO A 81 -14.52 -14.27 -14.97
N ALA A 82 -13.93 -15.14 -14.16
CA ALA A 82 -13.59 -14.80 -12.77
C ALA A 82 -12.54 -13.68 -12.69
N LEU A 83 -11.53 -13.70 -13.56
CA LEU A 83 -10.54 -12.65 -13.65
C LEU A 83 -11.17 -11.28 -13.95
N ILE A 84 -12.09 -11.23 -14.91
CA ILE A 84 -12.81 -9.99 -15.25
C ILE A 84 -13.57 -9.46 -14.02
N VAL A 85 -14.28 -10.33 -13.31
CA VAL A 85 -15.01 -9.94 -12.09
C VAL A 85 -14.06 -9.38 -11.04
N TYR A 86 -12.92 -10.03 -10.79
CA TYR A 86 -11.93 -9.53 -9.83
C TYR A 86 -11.31 -8.20 -10.24
N LEU A 87 -11.06 -7.99 -11.54
CA LEU A 87 -10.57 -6.71 -12.04
C LEU A 87 -11.62 -5.59 -11.87
N ILE A 88 -12.89 -5.88 -12.08
CA ILE A 88 -13.99 -4.94 -11.84
C ILE A 88 -14.05 -4.60 -10.33
N MET A 89 -13.98 -5.59 -9.45
CA MET A 89 -13.98 -5.38 -8.00
C MET A 89 -12.78 -4.55 -7.55
N LEU A 90 -11.60 -4.82 -8.10
CA LEU A 90 -10.41 -4.01 -7.86
C LEU A 90 -10.63 -2.57 -8.31
N GLY A 91 -11.16 -2.35 -9.50
CA GLY A 91 -11.48 -1.02 -10.03
C GLY A 91 -12.47 -0.27 -9.14
N LEU A 92 -13.54 -0.93 -8.70
CA LEU A 92 -14.51 -0.34 -7.77
C LEU A 92 -13.86 0.02 -6.42
N SER A 93 -13.00 -0.83 -5.88
CA SER A 93 -12.27 -0.57 -4.64
C SER A 93 -11.33 0.65 -4.78
N LEU A 94 -10.65 0.79 -5.92
CA LEU A 94 -9.82 1.95 -6.20
C LEU A 94 -10.65 3.25 -6.27
N LEU A 95 -11.84 3.20 -6.88
CA LEU A 95 -12.74 4.35 -6.94
C LEU A 95 -13.22 4.78 -5.55
N VAL A 96 -13.39 3.86 -4.61
CA VAL A 96 -13.68 4.19 -3.20
C VAL A 96 -12.50 4.88 -2.55
N VAL A 97 -11.27 4.36 -2.71
CA VAL A 97 -10.06 4.99 -2.17
C VAL A 97 -9.89 6.41 -2.71
N PHE A 98 -10.18 6.62 -3.99
CA PHE A 98 -10.12 7.94 -4.62
C PHE A 98 -11.34 8.83 -4.30
N ARG A 99 -12.21 8.40 -3.40
CA ARG A 99 -13.42 9.14 -2.94
C ARG A 99 -14.43 9.46 -4.05
N VAL A 100 -14.41 8.70 -5.14
CA VAL A 100 -15.38 8.83 -6.24
C VAL A 100 -16.68 8.13 -5.88
N LEU A 101 -16.61 6.99 -5.17
CA LEU A 101 -17.76 6.18 -4.78
C LEU A 101 -17.84 6.04 -3.25
N PRO A 102 -19.06 5.97 -2.69
CA PRO A 102 -19.26 5.68 -1.28
C PRO A 102 -18.86 4.23 -0.97
N PHE A 103 -18.25 3.99 0.21
CA PHE A 103 -17.67 2.68 0.54
C PHE A 103 -18.71 1.59 0.81
N LEU A 104 -19.86 1.92 1.41
CA LEU A 104 -20.88 0.93 1.82
C LEU A 104 -21.45 0.11 0.66
N PRO A 105 -21.95 0.72 -0.44
CA PRO A 105 -22.48 -0.07 -1.55
C PRO A 105 -21.39 -0.87 -2.27
N VAL A 106 -20.18 -0.32 -2.40
CA VAL A 106 -19.07 -1.05 -3.03
C VAL A 106 -18.65 -2.25 -2.19
N LEU A 107 -18.58 -2.09 -0.86
CA LEU A 107 -18.32 -3.19 0.06
C LEU A 107 -19.36 -4.30 -0.08
N ALA A 108 -20.65 -3.95 -0.12
CA ALA A 108 -21.73 -4.92 -0.30
C ALA A 108 -21.61 -5.65 -1.65
N ILE A 109 -21.37 -4.91 -2.74
CA ILE A 109 -21.18 -5.48 -4.08
C ILE A 109 -19.96 -6.42 -4.11
N THR A 110 -18.85 -6.03 -3.47
CA THR A 110 -17.64 -6.84 -3.41
C THR A 110 -17.87 -8.13 -2.63
N ILE A 111 -18.50 -8.06 -1.46
CA ILE A 111 -18.83 -9.24 -0.65
C ILE A 111 -19.75 -10.18 -1.43
N LEU A 112 -20.83 -9.68 -2.01
CA LEU A 112 -21.76 -10.48 -2.79
C LEU A 112 -21.08 -11.08 -4.02
N GLY A 113 -20.27 -10.30 -4.73
CA GLY A 113 -19.57 -10.76 -5.91
C GLY A 113 -18.59 -11.90 -5.60
N VAL A 114 -17.79 -11.78 -4.54
CA VAL A 114 -16.90 -12.86 -4.08
C VAL A 114 -17.70 -14.09 -3.64
N LEU A 115 -18.82 -13.88 -2.96
CA LEU A 115 -19.67 -14.98 -2.50
C LEU A 115 -20.24 -15.81 -3.67
N PHE A 116 -20.62 -15.14 -4.77
CA PHE A 116 -21.15 -15.80 -5.97
C PHE A 116 -20.07 -16.44 -6.86
N VAL A 117 -18.89 -15.81 -6.97
CA VAL A 117 -17.82 -16.28 -7.85
C VAL A 117 -16.98 -17.37 -7.19
N ASP A 118 -16.52 -17.15 -5.99
CA ASP A 118 -15.73 -18.11 -5.23
C ASP A 118 -15.76 -17.84 -3.72
N ARG A 119 -16.77 -18.40 -3.06
CA ARG A 119 -16.91 -18.27 -1.58
C ARG A 119 -15.72 -18.82 -0.79
N ARG A 120 -14.90 -19.69 -1.40
CA ARG A 120 -13.71 -20.25 -0.73
C ARG A 120 -12.63 -19.20 -0.52
N LEU A 121 -12.64 -18.10 -1.27
CA LEU A 121 -11.71 -17.00 -1.06
C LEU A 121 -11.81 -16.42 0.35
N PHE A 122 -13.00 -16.37 0.95
CA PHE A 122 -13.14 -15.93 2.35
C PHE A 122 -12.36 -16.79 3.34
N LEU A 123 -12.13 -18.07 3.05
CA LEU A 123 -11.33 -18.95 3.90
C LEU A 123 -9.82 -18.76 3.72
N HIS A 124 -9.41 -18.11 2.63
CA HIS A 124 -8.00 -17.84 2.32
C HIS A 124 -7.58 -16.40 2.60
N VAL A 125 -8.51 -15.57 3.08
CA VAL A 125 -8.19 -14.20 3.51
C VAL A 125 -7.35 -14.25 4.78
N ASP A 126 -6.28 -13.47 4.80
CA ASP A 126 -5.48 -13.27 6.01
C ASP A 126 -6.20 -12.29 6.97
N TYR A 127 -7.06 -12.85 7.79
CA TYR A 127 -7.79 -12.08 8.81
C TYR A 127 -6.87 -11.49 9.88
N PHE A 128 -5.71 -12.11 10.14
CA PHE A 128 -4.71 -11.57 11.06
C PHE A 128 -4.13 -10.26 10.53
N LEU A 129 -3.81 -10.20 9.24
CA LEU A 129 -3.34 -9.00 8.58
C LEU A 129 -4.41 -7.88 8.64
N LEU A 130 -5.67 -8.21 8.34
CA LEU A 130 -6.77 -7.24 8.43
C LEU A 130 -6.96 -6.72 9.85
N LEU A 131 -6.90 -7.59 10.86
CA LEU A 131 -7.00 -7.21 12.27
C LEU A 131 -5.82 -6.31 12.67
N THR A 132 -4.62 -6.61 12.21
CA THR A 132 -3.42 -5.79 12.46
C THR A 132 -3.62 -4.37 11.91
N PHE A 133 -4.14 -4.22 10.69
CA PHE A 133 -4.44 -2.90 10.12
C PHE A 133 -5.53 -2.17 10.91
N LEU A 134 -6.58 -2.87 11.31
CA LEU A 134 -7.64 -2.29 12.14
C LEU A 134 -7.09 -1.78 13.47
N CYS A 135 -6.29 -2.59 14.17
CA CYS A 135 -5.63 -2.20 15.42
C CYS A 135 -4.71 -1.00 15.22
N PHE A 136 -3.94 -0.97 14.13
CA PHE A 136 -3.07 0.13 13.78
C PHE A 136 -3.86 1.44 13.58
N PHE A 137 -4.95 1.42 12.84
CA PHE A 137 -5.78 2.62 12.63
C PHE A 137 -6.45 3.10 13.91
N ILE A 138 -6.94 2.17 14.74
CA ILE A 138 -7.50 2.50 16.07
C ILE A 138 -6.43 3.11 16.96
N PHE A 139 -5.22 2.56 16.98
CA PHE A 139 -4.10 3.07 17.76
C PHE A 139 -3.74 4.49 17.35
N ILE A 140 -3.54 4.76 16.06
CA ILE A 140 -3.20 6.10 15.58
C ILE A 140 -4.33 7.09 15.87
N GLY A 141 -5.59 6.72 15.60
CA GLY A 141 -6.72 7.59 15.88
C GLY A 141 -6.91 7.90 17.37
N ASN A 142 -6.47 7.02 18.27
CA ASN A 142 -6.43 7.30 19.71
C ASN A 142 -5.23 8.19 20.09
N MET A 143 -4.08 7.99 19.47
CA MET A 143 -2.90 8.85 19.70
C MET A 143 -3.17 10.31 19.33
N GLU A 144 -3.90 10.54 18.24
CA GLU A 144 -4.33 11.89 17.84
C GLU A 144 -5.20 12.60 18.88
N ARG A 145 -5.84 11.87 19.79
CA ARG A 145 -6.70 12.43 20.84
C ARG A 145 -5.95 12.83 22.12
N ILE A 146 -4.65 12.52 22.21
CA ILE A 146 -3.83 12.82 23.39
C ILE A 146 -3.11 14.16 23.18
N PRO A 147 -3.55 15.27 23.87
CA PRO A 147 -2.99 16.60 23.62
C PRO A 147 -1.49 16.72 23.95
N SER A 148 -1.03 16.03 24.99
CA SER A 148 0.38 16.02 25.39
C SER A 148 1.28 15.39 24.33
N LEU A 149 0.80 14.32 23.67
CA LEU A 149 1.52 13.66 22.59
C LEU A 149 1.56 14.53 21.33
N GLN A 150 0.44 15.18 20.99
CA GLN A 150 0.40 16.14 19.89
C GLN A 150 1.39 17.31 20.11
N ALA A 151 1.44 17.87 21.32
CA ALA A 151 2.34 18.94 21.64
C ALA A 151 3.82 18.49 21.54
N MET A 152 4.12 17.29 22.02
CA MET A 152 5.46 16.69 21.92
C MET A 152 5.87 16.49 20.45
N LEU A 153 4.99 15.89 19.64
CA LEU A 153 5.26 15.67 18.22
C LEU A 153 5.42 16.98 17.46
N ARG A 154 4.55 17.97 17.71
CA ARG A 154 4.71 19.32 17.11
C ARG A 154 6.05 19.94 17.44
N ASN A 155 6.48 19.87 18.69
CA ASN A 155 7.77 20.43 19.13
C ASN A 155 8.97 19.70 18.49
N LEU A 156 8.86 18.40 18.25
CA LEU A 156 9.91 17.61 17.58
C LEU A 156 9.99 17.92 16.08
N VAL A 157 8.85 18.17 15.43
CA VAL A 157 8.76 18.42 13.98
C VAL A 157 8.96 19.90 13.65
N SER A 158 8.59 20.84 14.55
CA SER A 158 8.69 22.28 14.31
C SER A 158 10.11 22.70 14.00
N GLY A 159 10.34 23.21 12.78
CA GLY A 159 11.64 23.66 12.29
C GLY A 159 12.62 22.56 11.85
N ARG A 160 12.17 21.29 11.83
CA ARG A 160 12.98 20.14 11.40
C ARG A 160 12.20 19.18 10.50
N GLU A 161 11.31 19.70 9.68
CA GLU A 161 10.39 18.91 8.87
C GLU A 161 11.11 17.90 7.96
N LEU A 162 12.25 18.29 7.36
CA LEU A 162 13.06 17.40 6.53
C LEU A 162 13.69 16.27 7.34
N ILE A 163 14.20 16.56 8.54
CA ILE A 163 14.82 15.55 9.40
C ILE A 163 13.76 14.59 9.93
N ALA A 164 12.60 15.10 10.33
CA ALA A 164 11.48 14.27 10.77
C ALA A 164 10.99 13.36 9.63
N GLY A 165 10.89 13.86 8.40
CA GLY A 165 10.53 13.06 7.22
C GLY A 165 11.52 11.93 6.95
N VAL A 166 12.83 12.19 7.07
CA VAL A 166 13.88 11.16 6.88
C VAL A 166 13.90 10.14 8.02
N LEU A 167 13.63 10.54 9.26
CA LEU A 167 13.62 9.62 10.41
C LEU A 167 12.36 8.75 10.48
N CYS A 168 11.26 9.21 9.87
CA CYS A 168 9.98 8.49 9.86
C CYS A 168 9.78 7.61 8.61
N SER A 169 10.64 7.73 7.60
CA SER A 169 10.64 6.91 6.40
C SER A 169 11.51 5.66 6.58
#